data_87a442886a14e48fe6d5f279029ccffe
#
_entry.id   87a442886a14e48fe6d5f279029ccffe
#
_cell.length_a   1.000
_cell.length_b   1.000
_cell.length_c   1.000
_cell.angle_alpha   90.00
_cell.angle_beta   90.00
_cell.angle_gamma   90.00
#
_symmetry.space_group_name_H-M   'P 1'
#
loop_
_entity.id
_entity.type
_entity.pdbx_description
1 polymer ?
#
loop_
_entity_poly.entity_id
_entity_poly.type
_entity_poly.pdbx_seq_one_letter_code
_entity_poly.pdbx_strand_id
1 'polypeptide(L)'
;MNGSVGWADAGVLMPYALWKQYGDLRVLESYLPGMRRYARFMQKRCGRWYPTAKRTGLHGEAKKYLSNCGQAYGEWAEPEDVHHMTWKDCAVPHPEVATAYTAHVMECMAEIEAALGDANAAENYRQFAMHCRKSYQALRRTPAYSLDTDRQAQLVRPLAFGLLDAEQAAFAKKRLILALEQYGWRLGTGFLSTPLILDVLSEIDIEAAYRLLENEEMPGWLFMPKNGATTVWEAWEGTATKNDGIASLDHYSKGAVCRWLFDTMCGIRVSGENHFVIEPHPGGHFTCARAAYNSVYGQVESGWQKVGGGWKFSLAIPANCTASLKLPGKPAVLLEAGTYTF
;
A
#
# COMPACT_ATOMS: atom_id res chain seq x y z
N MET A 1 9.05 16.66 -13.00
CA MET A 1 8.78 16.53 -11.55
C MET A 1 10.12 16.43 -10.84
N ASN A 2 10.33 17.20 -9.79
CA ASN A 2 11.64 17.34 -9.13
C ASN A 2 11.98 16.21 -8.14
N GLY A 3 11.60 14.95 -8.45
CA GLY A 3 11.83 13.82 -7.55
C GLY A 3 11.03 13.96 -6.24
N SER A 4 9.74 14.29 -6.34
CA SER A 4 8.82 14.28 -5.21
C SER A 4 8.69 12.85 -4.69
N VAL A 5 9.17 12.62 -3.48
CA VAL A 5 9.15 11.31 -2.83
C VAL A 5 7.70 10.88 -2.59
N GLY A 6 7.40 9.59 -2.79
CA GLY A 6 6.05 9.05 -2.82
C GLY A 6 5.41 9.08 -4.21
N TRP A 7 5.92 9.91 -5.12
CA TRP A 7 5.36 10.11 -6.47
C TRP A 7 6.33 9.74 -7.58
N ALA A 8 7.56 10.26 -7.53
CA ALA A 8 8.60 9.92 -8.49
C ALA A 8 9.19 8.53 -8.27
N ASP A 9 8.88 7.90 -7.15
CA ASP A 9 9.32 6.56 -6.76
C ASP A 9 8.83 5.48 -7.71
N ALA A 10 7.83 5.78 -8.55
CA ALA A 10 7.35 4.91 -9.62
C ALA A 10 8.50 4.38 -10.52
N GLY A 11 9.58 5.14 -10.69
CA GLY A 11 10.77 4.71 -11.41
C GLY A 11 11.49 3.50 -10.80
N VAL A 12 11.23 3.17 -9.53
CA VAL A 12 11.70 1.97 -8.84
C VAL A 12 10.55 1.00 -8.57
N LEU A 13 9.43 1.51 -8.05
CA LEU A 13 8.32 0.68 -7.59
C LEU A 13 7.60 -0.04 -8.73
N MET A 14 7.51 0.56 -9.93
CA MET A 14 6.89 -0.09 -11.09
C MET A 14 7.70 -1.30 -11.60
N PRO A 15 9.02 -1.19 -11.90
CA PRO A 15 9.83 -2.35 -12.25
C PRO A 15 9.84 -3.42 -11.15
N TYR A 16 9.89 -3.01 -9.88
CA TYR A 16 9.81 -3.92 -8.74
C TYR A 16 8.49 -4.69 -8.73
N ALA A 17 7.35 -4.01 -8.87
CA ALA A 17 6.03 -4.64 -8.89
C ALA A 17 5.87 -5.61 -10.08
N LEU A 18 6.36 -5.23 -11.28
CA LEU A 18 6.35 -6.10 -12.45
C LEU A 18 7.18 -7.37 -12.22
N TRP A 19 8.38 -7.23 -11.65
CA TRP A 19 9.19 -8.39 -11.30
C TRP A 19 8.50 -9.30 -10.26
N LYS A 20 7.94 -8.73 -9.21
CA LYS A 20 7.20 -9.51 -8.18
C LYS A 20 6.00 -10.24 -8.77
N GLN A 21 5.33 -9.65 -9.75
CA GLN A 21 4.14 -10.21 -10.40
C GLN A 21 4.47 -11.30 -11.44
N TYR A 22 5.54 -11.10 -12.21
CA TYR A 22 5.83 -11.95 -13.37
C TYR A 22 7.12 -12.77 -13.25
N GLY A 23 7.95 -12.54 -12.23
CA GLY A 23 9.25 -13.21 -12.05
C GLY A 23 10.32 -12.79 -13.05
N ASP A 24 10.02 -11.88 -13.99
CA ASP A 24 10.92 -11.52 -15.09
C ASP A 24 12.03 -10.56 -14.62
N LEU A 25 13.25 -11.08 -14.45
CA LEU A 25 14.42 -10.30 -14.06
C LEU A 25 14.86 -9.28 -15.13
N ARG A 26 14.53 -9.48 -16.41
CA ARG A 26 14.95 -8.59 -17.50
C ARG A 26 14.41 -7.18 -17.33
N VAL A 27 13.22 -7.03 -16.70
CA VAL A 27 12.68 -5.71 -16.38
C VAL A 27 13.57 -4.98 -15.37
N LEU A 28 14.10 -5.70 -14.38
CA LEU A 28 15.02 -5.11 -13.39
C LEU A 28 16.34 -4.73 -14.05
N GLU A 29 16.95 -5.62 -14.82
CA GLU A 29 18.22 -5.37 -15.54
C GLU A 29 18.11 -4.13 -16.42
N SER A 30 17.03 -4.00 -17.20
CA SER A 30 16.81 -2.89 -18.13
C SER A 30 16.71 -1.53 -17.42
N TYR A 31 16.08 -1.47 -16.26
CA TYR A 31 15.86 -0.22 -15.54
C TYR A 31 16.86 0.06 -14.41
N LEU A 32 17.71 -0.91 -14.04
CA LEU A 32 18.66 -0.81 -12.91
C LEU A 32 19.51 0.47 -12.91
N PRO A 33 20.11 0.92 -14.03
CA PRO A 33 20.91 2.15 -14.03
C PRO A 33 20.09 3.38 -13.64
N GLY A 34 18.82 3.45 -14.04
CA GLY A 34 17.87 4.50 -13.68
C GLY A 34 17.50 4.45 -12.21
N MET A 35 17.14 3.27 -11.72
CA MET A 35 16.78 3.01 -10.33
C MET A 35 17.93 3.36 -9.38
N ARG A 36 19.16 2.94 -9.67
CA ARG A 36 20.37 3.29 -8.90
C ARG A 36 20.62 4.81 -8.87
N ARG A 37 20.38 5.53 -9.99
CA ARG A 37 20.51 7.00 -10.01
C ARG A 37 19.47 7.67 -9.12
N TYR A 38 18.22 7.20 -9.17
CA TYR A 38 17.15 7.71 -8.34
C TYR A 38 17.39 7.43 -6.85
N ALA A 39 17.76 6.21 -6.49
CA ALA A 39 18.08 5.83 -5.12
C ALA A 39 19.21 6.72 -4.54
N ARG A 40 20.30 6.93 -5.30
CA ARG A 40 21.39 7.85 -4.90
C ARG A 40 20.90 9.29 -4.73
N PHE A 41 19.97 9.74 -5.56
CA PHE A 41 19.37 11.07 -5.42
C PHE A 41 18.60 11.16 -4.09
N MET A 42 17.78 10.18 -3.74
CA MET A 42 17.04 10.14 -2.47
C MET A 42 18.00 10.11 -1.28
N GLN A 43 19.00 9.24 -1.30
CA GLN A 43 20.03 9.16 -0.25
C GLN A 43 20.73 10.51 -0.01
N LYS A 44 21.10 11.21 -1.09
CA LYS A 44 21.75 12.53 -1.00
C LYS A 44 20.86 13.62 -0.43
N ARG A 45 19.55 13.46 -0.43
CA ARG A 45 18.61 14.43 0.14
C ARG A 45 18.40 14.26 1.64
N CYS A 46 18.66 13.07 2.18
CA CYS A 46 18.54 12.81 3.60
C CYS A 46 19.56 13.66 4.40
N GLY A 47 19.13 14.18 5.54
CA GLY A 47 19.93 14.98 6.45
C GLY A 47 20.30 16.37 5.96
N ARG A 48 19.96 16.73 4.72
CA ARG A 48 20.30 18.05 4.17
C ARG A 48 19.42 19.14 4.74
N TRP A 49 20.06 20.28 5.01
CA TRP A 49 19.33 21.50 5.31
C TRP A 49 18.71 22.09 4.02
N TYR A 50 17.51 22.60 4.16
CA TYR A 50 16.79 23.29 3.09
C TYR A 50 15.98 24.44 3.69
N PRO A 51 15.89 25.62 3.02
CA PRO A 51 15.21 26.80 3.59
C PRO A 51 13.76 26.56 4.01
N THR A 52 13.05 25.68 3.29
CA THR A 52 11.65 25.31 3.59
C THR A 52 11.53 24.04 4.44
N ALA A 53 12.64 23.49 4.96
CA ALA A 53 12.60 22.30 5.78
C ALA A 53 11.74 22.49 7.02
N LYS A 54 10.90 21.52 7.31
CA LYS A 54 10.04 21.53 8.51
C LYS A 54 10.89 21.35 9.78
N ARG A 55 10.52 22.01 10.86
CA ARG A 55 11.15 21.80 12.17
C ARG A 55 10.68 20.45 12.73
N THR A 56 11.60 19.53 12.97
CA THR A 56 11.31 18.18 13.45
C THR A 56 11.80 17.90 14.86
N GLY A 57 12.64 18.77 15.41
CA GLY A 57 13.28 18.55 16.72
C GLY A 57 14.35 17.45 16.71
N LEU A 58 14.64 16.82 15.56
CA LEU A 58 15.64 15.74 15.46
C LEU A 58 17.06 16.30 15.29
N HIS A 59 18.02 15.59 15.90
CA HIS A 59 19.45 15.91 15.87
C HIS A 59 20.28 14.63 15.62
N GLY A 60 21.59 14.81 15.33
CA GLY A 60 22.54 13.70 15.17
C GLY A 60 22.12 12.67 14.09
N GLU A 61 22.27 11.40 14.39
CA GLU A 61 21.97 10.30 13.46
C GLU A 61 20.50 10.26 13.03
N ALA A 62 19.55 10.56 13.91
CA ALA A 62 18.14 10.60 13.56
C ALA A 62 17.82 11.67 12.50
N LYS A 63 18.54 12.81 12.50
CA LYS A 63 18.40 13.84 11.47
C LYS A 63 19.08 13.44 10.16
N LYS A 64 20.22 12.74 10.22
CA LYS A 64 21.05 12.39 9.07
C LYS A 64 20.32 11.57 8.01
N TYR A 65 19.41 10.72 8.41
CA TYR A 65 18.64 9.85 7.50
C TYR A 65 17.18 10.28 7.33
N LEU A 66 16.85 11.48 7.77
CA LEU A 66 15.53 12.09 7.59
C LEU A 66 15.47 12.79 6.23
N SER A 67 14.49 12.45 5.39
CA SER A 67 14.20 13.16 4.15
C SER A 67 13.30 14.38 4.44
N ASN A 68 13.89 15.57 4.49
CA ASN A 68 13.20 16.82 4.86
C ASN A 68 13.62 17.98 3.95
N CYS A 69 13.67 17.72 2.66
CA CYS A 69 14.05 18.75 1.68
C CYS A 69 13.33 18.55 0.36
N GLY A 70 13.20 19.64 -0.39
CA GLY A 70 12.59 19.67 -1.70
C GLY A 70 11.06 19.72 -1.67
N GLN A 71 10.49 19.82 -2.86
CA GLN A 71 9.06 19.81 -3.06
C GLN A 71 8.50 18.41 -2.85
N ALA A 72 7.34 18.30 -2.21
CA ALA A 72 6.60 17.04 -2.07
C ALA A 72 5.09 17.31 -2.05
N TYR A 73 4.32 16.42 -2.66
CA TYR A 73 2.86 16.53 -2.63
C TYR A 73 2.25 15.97 -1.33
N GLY A 74 3.04 15.32 -0.49
CA GLY A 74 2.54 14.70 0.74
C GLY A 74 1.50 13.63 0.47
N GLU A 75 0.53 13.52 1.35
CA GLU A 75 -0.66 12.67 1.18
C GLU A 75 -1.72 13.46 0.38
N TRP A 76 -1.59 13.48 -0.94
CA TRP A 76 -2.47 14.25 -1.81
C TRP A 76 -3.93 13.74 -1.75
N ALA A 77 -4.89 14.66 -1.79
CA ALA A 77 -6.32 14.39 -1.87
C ALA A 77 -6.87 13.53 -0.70
N GLU A 78 -6.41 13.79 0.52
CA GLU A 78 -7.19 13.45 1.70
C GLU A 78 -8.53 14.20 1.66
N PRO A 79 -9.61 13.66 2.25
CA PRO A 79 -10.88 14.41 2.35
C PRO A 79 -10.68 15.77 3.02
N GLU A 80 -11.42 16.78 2.54
CA GLU A 80 -11.29 18.18 2.96
C GLU A 80 -11.49 18.36 4.48
N ASP A 81 -12.40 17.59 5.06
CA ASP A 81 -12.71 17.61 6.50
C ASP A 81 -11.69 16.83 7.36
N VAL A 82 -10.81 16.05 6.74
CA VAL A 82 -9.68 15.39 7.40
C VAL A 82 -8.43 16.26 7.37
N HIS A 83 -8.08 16.77 6.20
CA HIS A 83 -6.92 17.61 6.02
C HIS A 83 -7.04 18.51 4.78
N HIS A 84 -7.34 19.77 5.02
CA HIS A 84 -7.31 20.77 3.95
C HIS A 84 -5.88 21.00 3.47
N MET A 85 -5.61 20.72 2.21
CA MET A 85 -4.31 20.86 1.56
C MET A 85 -4.35 21.95 0.50
N THR A 86 -3.44 22.90 0.61
CA THR A 86 -3.30 23.98 -0.36
C THR A 86 -2.13 23.72 -1.32
N TRP A 87 -2.08 24.41 -2.45
CA TRP A 87 -0.94 24.37 -3.35
C TRP A 87 0.38 24.81 -2.70
N LYS A 88 0.33 25.61 -1.63
CA LYS A 88 1.52 25.97 -0.84
C LYS A 88 2.10 24.77 -0.10
N ASP A 89 1.26 23.83 0.33
CA ASP A 89 1.71 22.62 0.98
C ASP A 89 2.48 21.71 0.04
N CYS A 90 2.19 21.75 -1.27
CA CYS A 90 2.94 21.02 -2.29
C CYS A 90 4.36 21.55 -2.51
N ALA A 91 4.65 22.78 -2.12
CA ALA A 91 5.96 23.43 -2.30
C ALA A 91 6.94 23.16 -1.16
N VAL A 92 6.50 22.53 -0.08
CA VAL A 92 7.30 22.28 1.14
C VAL A 92 7.54 20.79 1.37
N PRO A 93 8.59 20.42 2.11
CA PRO A 93 8.81 19.02 2.48
C PRO A 93 7.74 18.47 3.40
N HIS A 94 7.47 17.18 3.24
CA HIS A 94 6.67 16.37 4.16
C HIS A 94 7.55 15.25 4.75
N PRO A 95 8.31 15.53 5.83
CA PRO A 95 9.36 14.62 6.31
C PRO A 95 8.83 13.24 6.72
N GLU A 96 7.62 13.19 7.21
CA GLU A 96 6.94 11.94 7.57
C GLU A 96 6.67 11.08 6.32
N VAL A 97 6.08 11.65 5.26
CA VAL A 97 5.85 10.94 4.00
C VAL A 97 7.16 10.60 3.30
N ALA A 98 8.03 11.59 3.16
CA ALA A 98 9.27 11.45 2.39
C ALA A 98 10.23 10.44 3.03
N THR A 99 10.35 10.39 4.35
CA THR A 99 11.22 9.42 5.03
C THR A 99 10.64 8.01 4.96
N ALA A 100 9.30 7.86 5.07
CA ALA A 100 8.63 6.57 4.92
C ALA A 100 8.89 5.95 3.53
N TYR A 101 8.63 6.72 2.47
CA TYR A 101 8.88 6.24 1.11
C TYR A 101 10.36 6.06 0.79
N THR A 102 11.25 6.90 1.35
CA THR A 102 12.70 6.67 1.19
C THR A 102 13.11 5.31 1.79
N ALA A 103 12.64 4.99 2.99
CA ALA A 103 12.91 3.68 3.60
C ALA A 103 12.38 2.54 2.72
N HIS A 104 11.12 2.63 2.28
CA HIS A 104 10.47 1.62 1.45
C HIS A 104 11.20 1.40 0.10
N VAL A 105 11.56 2.49 -0.60
CA VAL A 105 12.31 2.38 -1.87
C VAL A 105 13.69 1.76 -1.66
N MET A 106 14.37 2.06 -0.54
CA MET A 106 15.67 1.42 -0.24
C MET A 106 15.51 -0.08 0.05
N GLU A 107 14.43 -0.51 0.71
CA GLU A 107 14.13 -1.95 0.88
C GLU A 107 13.87 -2.63 -0.48
N CYS A 108 13.05 -2.01 -1.34
CA CYS A 108 12.84 -2.52 -2.70
C CYS A 108 14.14 -2.61 -3.50
N MET A 109 15.00 -1.60 -3.41
CA MET A 109 16.32 -1.63 -4.05
C MET A 109 17.22 -2.75 -3.50
N ALA A 110 17.15 -3.03 -2.20
CA ALA A 110 17.89 -4.14 -1.60
C ALA A 110 17.44 -5.51 -2.15
N GLU A 111 16.11 -5.70 -2.31
CA GLU A 111 15.58 -6.92 -2.92
C GLU A 111 15.95 -7.02 -4.42
N ILE A 112 15.87 -5.92 -5.16
CA ILE A 112 16.27 -5.86 -6.58
C ILE A 112 17.72 -6.26 -6.77
N GLU A 113 18.63 -5.65 -6.01
CA GLU A 113 20.07 -5.94 -6.10
C GLU A 113 20.39 -7.38 -5.70
N ALA A 114 19.72 -7.88 -4.66
CA ALA A 114 19.86 -9.29 -4.26
C ALA A 114 19.39 -10.25 -5.35
N ALA A 115 18.27 -9.96 -6.01
CA ALA A 115 17.75 -10.78 -7.10
C ALA A 115 18.67 -10.77 -8.33
N LEU A 116 19.38 -9.65 -8.56
CA LEU A 116 20.36 -9.51 -9.63
C LEU A 116 21.79 -9.97 -9.23
N GLY A 117 21.97 -10.50 -8.02
CA GLY A 117 23.22 -11.09 -7.56
C GLY A 117 24.23 -10.11 -6.95
N ASP A 118 23.92 -8.83 -6.79
CA ASP A 118 24.80 -7.84 -6.14
C ASP A 118 24.52 -7.77 -4.62
N ALA A 119 25.03 -8.75 -3.87
CA ALA A 119 24.83 -8.83 -2.42
C ALA A 119 25.39 -7.62 -1.66
N ASN A 120 26.48 -7.01 -2.13
CA ASN A 120 27.07 -5.83 -1.50
C ASN A 120 26.18 -4.59 -1.66
N ALA A 121 25.65 -4.34 -2.87
CA ALA A 121 24.71 -3.27 -3.10
C ALA A 121 23.41 -3.50 -2.31
N ALA A 122 22.90 -4.73 -2.29
CA ALA A 122 21.72 -5.11 -1.51
C ALA A 122 21.89 -4.77 -0.03
N GLU A 123 23.01 -5.14 0.58
CA GLU A 123 23.27 -4.86 1.99
C GLU A 123 23.39 -3.35 2.26
N ASN A 124 24.06 -2.60 1.37
CA ASN A 124 24.16 -1.15 1.50
C ASN A 124 22.77 -0.45 1.51
N TYR A 125 21.87 -0.88 0.63
CA TYR A 125 20.50 -0.35 0.61
C TYR A 125 19.71 -0.77 1.85
N ARG A 126 19.85 -2.01 2.31
CA ARG A 126 19.20 -2.50 3.54
C ARG A 126 19.64 -1.71 4.77
N GLN A 127 20.92 -1.44 4.90
CA GLN A 127 21.46 -0.62 5.99
C GLN A 127 20.92 0.81 5.94
N PHE A 128 20.85 1.40 4.74
CA PHE A 128 20.29 2.74 4.59
C PHE A 128 18.79 2.78 4.96
N ALA A 129 18.00 1.80 4.52
CA ALA A 129 16.59 1.66 4.89
C ALA A 129 16.40 1.54 6.40
N MET A 130 17.23 0.72 7.07
CA MET A 130 17.23 0.57 8.53
C MET A 130 17.51 1.91 9.24
N HIS A 131 18.45 2.70 8.75
CA HIS A 131 18.72 4.03 9.32
C HIS A 131 17.54 4.98 9.10
N CYS A 132 16.91 4.99 7.92
CA CYS A 132 15.69 5.76 7.67
C CYS A 132 14.56 5.34 8.62
N ARG A 133 14.38 4.02 8.85
CA ARG A 133 13.41 3.48 9.81
C ARG A 133 13.65 4.01 11.23
N LYS A 134 14.89 3.99 11.71
CA LYS A 134 15.25 4.56 13.02
C LYS A 134 14.97 6.06 13.11
N SER A 135 15.28 6.82 12.04
CA SER A 135 14.96 8.24 11.94
C SER A 135 13.44 8.48 11.97
N TYR A 136 12.67 7.63 11.28
CA TYR A 136 11.21 7.68 11.28
C TYR A 136 10.64 7.40 12.68
N GLN A 137 11.11 6.35 13.36
CA GLN A 137 10.70 6.02 14.73
C GLN A 137 10.96 7.19 15.70
N ALA A 138 12.13 7.83 15.58
CA ALA A 138 12.46 9.01 16.37
C ALA A 138 11.54 10.20 16.04
N LEU A 139 11.22 10.41 14.76
CA LEU A 139 10.28 11.44 14.31
C LEU A 139 8.90 11.25 14.96
N ARG A 140 8.40 10.01 14.97
CA ARG A 140 7.06 9.69 15.52
C ARG A 140 6.96 9.82 17.06
N ARG A 141 8.08 10.03 17.73
CA ARG A 141 8.13 10.37 19.17
C ARG A 141 8.11 11.88 19.45
N THR A 142 8.21 12.71 18.42
CA THR A 142 8.13 14.17 18.58
C THR A 142 6.66 14.62 18.61
N PRO A 143 6.30 15.67 19.36
CA PRO A 143 4.91 16.11 19.48
C PRO A 143 4.25 16.46 18.15
N ALA A 144 4.98 17.10 17.23
CA ALA A 144 4.46 17.54 15.92
C ALA A 144 4.18 16.38 14.95
N TYR A 145 4.73 15.20 15.22
CA TYR A 145 4.58 14.00 14.37
C TYR A 145 4.12 12.78 15.17
N SER A 146 3.49 12.98 16.31
CA SER A 146 2.97 11.89 17.18
C SER A 146 2.06 10.94 16.39
N LEU A 147 2.04 9.67 16.82
CA LEU A 147 1.05 8.67 16.38
C LEU A 147 -0.33 8.87 16.98
N ASP A 148 -0.47 9.74 17.99
CA ASP A 148 -1.78 10.13 18.52
C ASP A 148 -2.43 11.16 17.60
N THR A 149 -3.09 10.65 16.57
CA THR A 149 -3.69 11.42 15.49
C THR A 149 -4.90 10.70 14.91
N ASP A 150 -5.89 11.47 14.44
CA ASP A 150 -7.06 10.94 13.71
C ASP A 150 -6.81 10.80 12.21
N ARG A 151 -5.69 11.31 11.69
CA ARG A 151 -5.35 11.18 10.28
C ARG A 151 -4.93 9.74 9.95
N GLN A 152 -5.85 8.99 9.37
CA GLN A 152 -5.67 7.58 9.01
C GLN A 152 -4.37 7.35 8.19
N ALA A 153 -4.07 8.22 7.23
CA ALA A 153 -2.88 8.12 6.38
C ALA A 153 -1.57 8.10 7.18
N GLN A 154 -1.50 8.83 8.29
CA GLN A 154 -0.32 8.89 9.16
C GLN A 154 -0.12 7.64 10.01
N LEU A 155 -1.13 6.78 10.11
CA LEU A 155 -1.10 5.50 10.82
C LEU A 155 -0.93 4.33 9.84
N VAL A 156 -1.64 4.38 8.71
CA VAL A 156 -1.61 3.33 7.68
C VAL A 156 -0.22 3.17 7.06
N ARG A 157 0.38 4.24 6.58
CA ARG A 157 1.67 4.19 5.86
C ARG A 157 2.79 3.56 6.67
N PRO A 158 3.07 3.98 7.92
CA PRO A 158 4.14 3.37 8.69
C PRO A 158 3.83 1.92 9.10
N LEU A 159 2.58 1.53 9.26
CA LEU A 159 2.19 0.13 9.48
C LEU A 159 2.46 -0.69 8.22
N ALA A 160 2.00 -0.23 7.05
CA ALA A 160 2.19 -0.92 5.78
C ALA A 160 3.66 -1.14 5.40
N PHE A 161 4.53 -0.19 5.73
CA PHE A 161 5.97 -0.27 5.41
C PHE A 161 6.82 -0.81 6.56
N GLY A 162 6.21 -1.28 7.65
CA GLY A 162 6.93 -1.86 8.79
C GLY A 162 7.94 -0.90 9.44
N LEU A 163 7.63 0.41 9.50
CA LEU A 163 8.58 1.43 9.96
C LEU A 163 8.63 1.60 11.47
N LEU A 164 7.61 1.14 12.17
CA LEU A 164 7.43 1.35 13.59
C LEU A 164 8.15 0.27 14.41
N ASP A 165 8.56 0.60 15.62
CA ASP A 165 8.93 -0.43 16.59
C ASP A 165 7.67 -1.11 17.18
N ALA A 166 7.86 -2.16 17.96
CA ALA A 166 6.75 -2.97 18.46
C ALA A 166 5.73 -2.18 19.26
N GLU A 167 6.18 -1.25 20.12
CA GLU A 167 5.32 -0.41 20.94
C GLU A 167 4.53 0.58 20.06
N GLN A 168 5.22 1.27 19.17
CA GLN A 168 4.62 2.20 18.21
C GLN A 168 3.62 1.50 17.29
N ALA A 169 3.93 0.29 16.82
CA ALA A 169 3.04 -0.48 15.96
C ALA A 169 1.77 -0.91 16.71
N ALA A 170 1.90 -1.40 17.93
CA ALA A 170 0.76 -1.76 18.77
C ALA A 170 -0.14 -0.55 19.07
N PHE A 171 0.45 0.60 19.34
CA PHE A 171 -0.28 1.86 19.52
C PHE A 171 -0.99 2.28 18.24
N ALA A 172 -0.27 2.31 17.10
CA ALA A 172 -0.81 2.75 15.83
C ALA A 172 -1.97 1.89 15.32
N LYS A 173 -1.91 0.56 15.52
CA LYS A 173 -3.01 -0.36 15.20
C LYS A 173 -4.29 -0.01 15.97
N LYS A 174 -4.19 0.17 17.28
CA LYS A 174 -5.35 0.58 18.11
C LYS A 174 -5.86 1.97 17.72
N ARG A 175 -4.94 2.91 17.49
CA ARG A 175 -5.29 4.29 17.14
C ARG A 175 -5.96 4.39 15.78
N LEU A 176 -5.57 3.53 14.82
CA LEU A 176 -6.21 3.47 13.50
C LEU A 176 -7.68 3.04 13.61
N ILE A 177 -7.98 2.02 14.40
CA ILE A 177 -9.38 1.59 14.62
C ILE A 177 -10.20 2.73 15.24
N LEU A 178 -9.66 3.41 16.28
CA LEU A 178 -10.33 4.57 16.87
C LEU A 178 -10.56 5.71 15.87
N ALA A 179 -9.57 6.00 15.02
CA ALA A 179 -9.69 7.02 13.98
C ALA A 179 -10.77 6.67 12.95
N LEU A 180 -10.90 5.39 12.58
CA LEU A 180 -11.97 4.91 11.72
C LEU A 180 -13.35 5.03 12.38
N GLU A 181 -13.47 4.64 13.63
CA GLU A 181 -14.71 4.77 14.41
C GLU A 181 -15.16 6.23 14.52
N GLN A 182 -14.24 7.13 14.88
CA GLN A 182 -14.52 8.57 14.99
C GLN A 182 -14.91 9.19 13.64
N TYR A 183 -14.38 8.68 12.53
CA TYR A 183 -14.71 9.16 11.19
C TYR A 183 -15.89 8.39 10.55
N GLY A 184 -16.62 7.56 11.33
CA GLY A 184 -17.79 6.80 10.86
C GLY A 184 -17.43 5.69 9.86
N TRP A 185 -16.24 5.09 9.97
CA TRP A 185 -15.75 4.07 9.04
C TRP A 185 -15.69 4.55 7.58
N ARG A 186 -15.43 5.84 7.38
CA ARG A 186 -15.18 6.44 6.05
C ARG A 186 -13.69 6.52 5.77
N LEU A 187 -13.32 6.61 4.51
CA LEU A 187 -11.93 6.70 4.06
C LEU A 187 -11.35 8.10 4.32
N GLY A 188 -10.48 8.21 5.30
CA GLY A 188 -9.73 9.43 5.65
C GLY A 188 -8.32 9.45 5.05
N THR A 189 -8.08 8.76 3.93
CA THR A 189 -6.77 8.67 3.28
C THR A 189 -6.76 9.37 1.93
N GLY A 190 -5.58 9.83 1.53
CA GLY A 190 -5.31 10.34 0.20
C GLY A 190 -4.73 9.27 -0.74
N PHE A 191 -4.11 9.71 -1.84
CA PHE A 191 -3.65 8.82 -2.92
C PHE A 191 -2.60 7.80 -2.48
N LEU A 192 -1.72 8.17 -1.57
CA LEU A 192 -0.60 7.32 -1.17
C LEU A 192 -1.00 6.23 -0.17
N SER A 193 -1.98 6.48 0.67
CA SER A 193 -2.38 5.54 1.73
C SER A 193 -3.66 4.77 1.43
N THR A 194 -4.53 5.26 0.54
CA THR A 194 -5.73 4.52 0.10
C THR A 194 -5.40 3.11 -0.45
N PRO A 195 -4.34 2.91 -1.25
CA PRO A 195 -3.96 1.58 -1.72
C PRO A 195 -3.46 0.62 -0.63
N LEU A 196 -3.15 1.11 0.57
CA LEU A 196 -2.52 0.35 1.64
C LEU A 196 -3.48 -0.01 2.78
N ILE A 197 -4.57 0.76 2.95
CA ILE A 197 -5.38 0.71 4.17
C ILE A 197 -6.06 -0.64 4.39
N LEU A 198 -6.60 -1.27 3.34
CA LEU A 198 -7.28 -2.56 3.48
C LEU A 198 -6.32 -3.70 3.85
N ASP A 199 -5.08 -3.67 3.33
CA ASP A 199 -4.07 -4.66 3.72
C ASP A 199 -3.70 -4.50 5.20
N VAL A 200 -3.46 -3.25 5.64
CA VAL A 200 -3.17 -2.95 7.06
C VAL A 200 -4.31 -3.38 7.98
N LEU A 201 -5.54 -3.11 7.59
CA LEU A 201 -6.71 -3.54 8.37
C LEU A 201 -6.85 -5.05 8.38
N SER A 202 -6.60 -5.74 7.27
CA SER A 202 -6.65 -7.21 7.20
C SER A 202 -5.67 -7.90 8.14
N GLU A 203 -4.51 -7.26 8.40
CA GLU A 203 -3.54 -7.74 9.40
C GLU A 203 -3.97 -7.46 10.85
N ILE A 204 -4.84 -6.47 11.08
CA ILE A 204 -5.37 -6.14 12.40
C ILE A 204 -6.62 -6.96 12.69
N ASP A 205 -7.59 -6.87 11.80
CA ASP A 205 -8.88 -7.54 11.83
C ASP A 205 -9.50 -7.50 10.43
N ILE A 206 -9.72 -8.65 9.82
CA ILE A 206 -10.29 -8.75 8.48
C ILE A 206 -11.70 -8.14 8.40
N GLU A 207 -12.49 -8.24 9.46
CA GLU A 207 -13.83 -7.64 9.50
C GLU A 207 -13.77 -6.10 9.51
N ALA A 208 -12.72 -5.50 10.06
CA ALA A 208 -12.49 -4.05 9.96
C ALA A 208 -12.23 -3.62 8.51
N ALA A 209 -11.48 -4.43 7.73
CA ALA A 209 -11.27 -4.16 6.31
C ALA A 209 -12.59 -4.23 5.51
N TYR A 210 -13.41 -5.24 5.76
CA TYR A 210 -14.72 -5.36 5.13
C TYR A 210 -15.65 -4.21 5.52
N ARG A 211 -15.70 -3.85 6.79
CA ARG A 211 -16.53 -2.74 7.28
C ARG A 211 -16.19 -1.41 6.59
N LEU A 212 -14.88 -1.15 6.37
CA LEU A 212 -14.45 0.02 5.63
C LEU A 212 -14.83 -0.07 4.14
N LEU A 213 -14.63 -1.24 3.51
CA LEU A 213 -14.94 -1.46 2.10
C LEU A 213 -16.43 -1.30 1.80
N GLU A 214 -17.28 -1.82 2.68
CA GLU A 214 -18.75 -1.84 2.53
C GLU A 214 -19.43 -0.50 2.86
N ASN A 215 -18.67 0.50 3.32
CA ASN A 215 -19.26 1.80 3.64
C ASN A 215 -19.71 2.52 2.36
N GLU A 216 -21.00 2.89 2.33
CA GLU A 216 -21.65 3.56 1.20
C GLU A 216 -21.64 5.09 1.32
N GLU A 217 -21.12 5.63 2.43
CA GLU A 217 -21.01 7.06 2.66
C GLU A 217 -19.73 7.63 2.05
N MET A 218 -19.76 8.88 1.64
CA MET A 218 -18.61 9.62 1.16
C MET A 218 -17.74 10.09 2.34
N PRO A 219 -16.42 9.90 2.28
CA PRO A 219 -15.61 9.18 1.30
C PRO A 219 -15.65 7.66 1.46
N GLY A 220 -15.95 6.93 0.39
CA GLY A 220 -16.03 5.46 0.39
C GLY A 220 -16.10 4.90 -1.02
N TRP A 221 -15.61 3.67 -1.21
CA TRP A 221 -15.63 3.05 -2.54
C TRP A 221 -17.06 2.80 -3.03
N LEU A 222 -17.96 2.32 -2.18
CA LEU A 222 -19.33 2.00 -2.59
C LEU A 222 -20.21 3.26 -2.79
N PHE A 223 -19.78 4.42 -2.30
CA PHE A 223 -20.41 5.69 -2.63
C PHE A 223 -20.41 5.95 -4.16
N MET A 224 -19.33 5.59 -4.85
CA MET A 224 -19.20 5.83 -6.28
C MET A 224 -20.27 5.08 -7.11
N PRO A 225 -20.39 3.73 -7.08
CA PRO A 225 -21.42 3.03 -7.84
C PRO A 225 -22.83 3.37 -7.37
N LYS A 226 -23.05 3.66 -6.09
CA LYS A 226 -24.33 4.13 -5.56
C LYS A 226 -24.76 5.47 -6.21
N ASN A 227 -23.81 6.30 -6.63
CA ASN A 227 -24.02 7.54 -7.34
C ASN A 227 -23.82 7.43 -8.86
N GLY A 228 -23.92 6.23 -9.42
CA GLY A 228 -23.91 5.98 -10.86
C GLY A 228 -22.53 5.92 -11.51
N ALA A 229 -21.45 5.81 -10.73
CA ALA A 229 -20.11 5.63 -11.29
C ALA A 229 -20.01 4.29 -12.02
N THR A 230 -19.41 4.32 -13.21
CA THR A 230 -19.01 3.12 -13.98
C THR A 230 -17.49 2.91 -13.98
N THR A 231 -16.77 3.87 -13.42
CA THR A 231 -15.31 3.89 -13.28
C THR A 231 -14.95 4.42 -11.88
N VAL A 232 -13.71 4.27 -11.45
CA VAL A 232 -13.25 4.76 -10.15
C VAL A 232 -12.80 6.22 -10.26
N TRP A 233 -13.44 7.11 -9.52
CA TRP A 233 -13.19 8.54 -9.58
C TRP A 233 -11.92 8.95 -8.83
N GLU A 234 -11.29 10.04 -9.31
CA GLU A 234 -10.15 10.67 -8.64
C GLU A 234 -10.57 11.38 -7.34
N ALA A 235 -11.61 12.21 -7.41
CA ALA A 235 -12.22 12.85 -6.25
C ALA A 235 -13.38 11.98 -5.73
N TRP A 236 -13.56 11.93 -4.40
CA TRP A 236 -14.64 11.14 -3.80
C TRP A 236 -16.02 11.64 -4.20
N GLU A 237 -16.16 12.96 -4.36
CA GLU A 237 -17.38 13.64 -4.77
C GLU A 237 -17.76 13.31 -6.24
N GLY A 238 -16.76 13.04 -7.08
CA GLY A 238 -16.95 12.76 -8.50
C GLY A 238 -17.84 13.79 -9.19
N THR A 239 -18.99 13.33 -9.69
CA THR A 239 -20.03 14.18 -10.30
C THR A 239 -21.11 14.64 -9.32
N ALA A 240 -21.06 14.20 -8.06
CA ALA A 240 -22.11 14.51 -7.06
C ALA A 240 -22.05 15.96 -6.56
N THR A 241 -20.95 16.67 -6.77
CA THR A 241 -20.81 18.09 -6.44
C THR A 241 -20.58 18.91 -7.70
N LYS A 242 -21.02 20.18 -7.69
CA LYS A 242 -20.67 21.17 -8.71
C LYS A 242 -19.25 21.67 -8.52
N ASN A 243 -18.32 20.77 -8.38
CA ASN A 243 -16.90 21.17 -8.26
C ASN A 243 -16.41 21.46 -9.68
N ASP A 244 -16.14 22.73 -9.98
CA ASP A 244 -15.54 23.17 -11.26
C ASP A 244 -14.10 22.68 -11.43
N GLY A 245 -13.61 21.89 -10.48
CA GLY A 245 -12.31 21.23 -10.54
C GLY A 245 -12.32 20.06 -11.52
N ILE A 246 -11.29 19.98 -12.34
CA ILE A 246 -11.07 18.92 -13.33
C ILE A 246 -10.52 17.69 -12.57
N ALA A 247 -11.39 16.94 -11.92
CA ALA A 247 -11.05 15.61 -11.41
C ALA A 247 -11.35 14.57 -12.48
N SER A 248 -10.46 13.59 -12.65
CA SER A 248 -10.67 12.45 -13.55
C SER A 248 -11.80 11.57 -13.00
N LEU A 249 -12.66 11.09 -13.89
CA LEU A 249 -13.66 10.08 -13.54
C LEU A 249 -13.15 8.65 -13.73
N ASP A 250 -11.89 8.50 -14.12
CA ASP A 250 -11.19 7.20 -14.23
C ASP A 250 -9.76 7.35 -13.72
N HIS A 251 -9.52 7.01 -12.45
CA HIS A 251 -8.25 7.26 -11.79
C HIS A 251 -7.77 6.05 -10.97
N TYR A 252 -6.55 5.63 -11.23
CA TYR A 252 -5.98 4.40 -10.68
C TYR A 252 -5.76 4.39 -9.15
N SER A 253 -5.56 5.55 -8.49
CA SER A 253 -5.14 5.57 -7.08
C SER A 253 -6.17 4.90 -6.16
N LYS A 254 -7.45 5.22 -6.33
CA LYS A 254 -8.53 4.58 -5.58
C LYS A 254 -8.93 3.23 -6.19
N GLY A 255 -8.71 3.04 -7.50
CA GLY A 255 -8.89 1.77 -8.21
C GLY A 255 -7.93 0.67 -7.74
N ALA A 256 -6.87 1.01 -7.02
CA ALA A 256 -5.97 0.04 -6.38
C ALA A 256 -6.68 -0.90 -5.39
N VAL A 257 -7.90 -0.60 -4.95
CA VAL A 257 -8.75 -1.51 -4.17
C VAL A 257 -8.95 -2.86 -4.87
N CYS A 258 -8.96 -2.88 -6.20
CA CYS A 258 -9.10 -4.11 -6.98
C CYS A 258 -8.03 -5.15 -6.63
N ARG A 259 -6.79 -4.71 -6.30
CA ARG A 259 -5.75 -5.62 -5.85
C ARG A 259 -6.18 -6.38 -4.59
N TRP A 260 -6.74 -5.69 -3.59
CA TRP A 260 -7.22 -6.33 -2.36
C TRP A 260 -8.37 -7.34 -2.63
N LEU A 261 -9.26 -7.03 -3.59
CA LEU A 261 -10.33 -7.95 -3.98
C LEU A 261 -9.80 -9.26 -4.57
N PHE A 262 -8.69 -9.19 -5.34
CA PHE A 262 -8.02 -10.38 -5.88
C PHE A 262 -7.14 -11.07 -4.84
N ASP A 263 -6.25 -10.32 -4.18
CA ASP A 263 -5.18 -10.87 -3.34
C ASP A 263 -5.67 -11.35 -1.97
N THR A 264 -6.72 -10.71 -1.43
CA THR A 264 -7.23 -10.98 -0.08
C THR A 264 -8.64 -11.53 -0.10
N MET A 265 -9.62 -10.80 -0.65
CA MET A 265 -11.01 -11.28 -0.65
C MET A 265 -11.13 -12.65 -1.34
N CYS A 266 -10.59 -12.80 -2.56
CA CYS A 266 -10.56 -14.06 -3.30
C CYS A 266 -9.26 -14.85 -3.11
N GLY A 267 -8.20 -14.22 -2.60
CA GLY A 267 -6.97 -14.85 -2.14
C GLY A 267 -6.02 -15.32 -3.25
N ILE A 268 -6.05 -14.74 -4.45
CA ILE A 268 -5.17 -15.17 -5.55
C ILE A 268 -3.89 -14.31 -5.56
N ARG A 269 -2.74 -14.92 -5.27
CA ARG A 269 -1.42 -14.27 -5.37
C ARG A 269 -0.45 -15.12 -6.19
N VAL A 270 0.36 -14.48 -7.01
CA VAL A 270 1.48 -15.13 -7.71
C VAL A 270 2.65 -15.27 -6.73
N SER A 271 3.27 -16.45 -6.68
CA SER A 271 4.38 -16.74 -5.75
C SER A 271 5.55 -17.45 -6.44
N GLY A 272 5.91 -17.01 -7.63
CA GLY A 272 7.01 -17.58 -8.41
C GLY A 272 6.56 -18.08 -9.79
N GLU A 273 7.44 -18.82 -10.47
CA GLU A 273 7.11 -19.45 -11.74
C GLU A 273 6.07 -20.54 -11.50
N ASN A 274 4.97 -20.52 -12.26
CA ASN A 274 3.88 -21.50 -12.24
C ASN A 274 3.36 -21.92 -10.84
N HIS A 275 3.58 -21.09 -9.81
CA HIS A 275 3.10 -21.36 -8.46
C HIS A 275 2.24 -20.19 -7.95
N PHE A 276 1.08 -20.53 -7.34
CA PHE A 276 0.16 -19.57 -6.76
C PHE A 276 -0.02 -19.80 -5.26
N VAL A 277 -0.30 -18.76 -4.52
CA VAL A 277 -0.86 -18.86 -3.17
C VAL A 277 -2.33 -18.53 -3.28
N ILE A 278 -3.20 -19.42 -2.79
CA ILE A 278 -4.63 -19.20 -2.74
C ILE A 278 -5.05 -19.21 -1.27
N GLU A 279 -5.38 -18.03 -0.76
CA GLU A 279 -5.75 -17.81 0.64
C GLU A 279 -6.95 -16.84 0.72
N PRO A 280 -8.18 -17.30 0.38
CA PRO A 280 -9.37 -16.47 0.42
C PRO A 280 -9.78 -16.14 1.85
N HIS A 281 -10.20 -14.90 2.06
CA HIS A 281 -10.70 -14.39 3.33
C HIS A 281 -12.17 -13.94 3.20
N PRO A 282 -13.15 -14.87 3.31
CA PRO A 282 -14.56 -14.50 3.35
C PRO A 282 -14.86 -13.63 4.57
N GLY A 283 -15.71 -12.59 4.41
CA GLY A 283 -16.08 -11.70 5.53
C GLY A 283 -17.14 -10.68 5.14
N GLY A 284 -17.42 -9.77 6.07
CA GLY A 284 -18.42 -8.73 5.91
C GLY A 284 -19.82 -9.28 5.66
N HIS A 285 -20.62 -8.51 4.93
CA HIS A 285 -21.99 -8.91 4.53
C HIS A 285 -22.04 -9.64 3.18
N PHE A 286 -20.89 -9.84 2.52
CA PHE A 286 -20.84 -10.57 1.26
C PHE A 286 -21.24 -12.03 1.45
N THR A 287 -22.07 -12.53 0.53
CA THR A 287 -22.49 -13.94 0.52
C THR A 287 -21.65 -14.77 -0.44
N CYS A 288 -20.93 -14.15 -1.35
CA CYS A 288 -20.02 -14.81 -2.28
C CYS A 288 -19.02 -13.81 -2.85
N ALA A 289 -17.87 -14.34 -3.28
CA ALA A 289 -16.93 -13.64 -4.14
C ALA A 289 -16.26 -14.65 -5.08
N ARG A 290 -15.87 -14.21 -6.27
CA ARG A 290 -15.12 -15.00 -7.24
C ARG A 290 -14.19 -14.09 -8.02
N ALA A 291 -12.96 -14.53 -8.22
CA ALA A 291 -12.00 -13.92 -9.11
C ALA A 291 -11.43 -14.95 -10.08
N ALA A 292 -11.09 -14.47 -11.28
CA ALA A 292 -10.36 -15.24 -12.28
C ALA A 292 -9.17 -14.40 -12.76
N TYR A 293 -7.97 -14.91 -12.60
CA TYR A 293 -6.73 -14.27 -13.01
C TYR A 293 -6.13 -14.97 -14.23
N ASN A 294 -6.00 -14.25 -15.32
CA ASN A 294 -5.36 -14.76 -16.54
C ASN A 294 -3.83 -14.62 -16.42
N SER A 295 -3.18 -15.67 -15.92
CA SER A 295 -1.73 -15.73 -15.86
C SER A 295 -1.13 -16.14 -17.22
N VAL A 296 0.20 -16.01 -17.34
CA VAL A 296 0.94 -16.50 -18.52
C VAL A 296 0.87 -18.04 -18.67
N TYR A 297 0.47 -18.75 -17.63
CA TYR A 297 0.32 -20.22 -17.61
C TYR A 297 -1.13 -20.67 -17.80
N GLY A 298 -2.09 -19.75 -17.85
CA GLY A 298 -3.52 -20.04 -17.91
C GLY A 298 -4.31 -19.34 -16.84
N GLN A 299 -5.62 -19.60 -16.80
CA GLN A 299 -6.52 -18.95 -15.87
C GLN A 299 -6.51 -19.66 -14.51
N VAL A 300 -6.27 -18.87 -13.46
CA VAL A 300 -6.44 -19.27 -12.04
C VAL A 300 -7.76 -18.73 -11.56
N GLU A 301 -8.56 -19.56 -10.89
CA GLU A 301 -9.81 -19.11 -10.30
C GLU A 301 -9.83 -19.42 -8.80
N SER A 302 -10.42 -18.52 -8.04
CA SER A 302 -10.74 -18.69 -6.63
C SER A 302 -12.06 -18.02 -6.31
N GLY A 303 -12.92 -18.72 -5.60
CA GLY A 303 -14.20 -18.19 -5.16
C GLY A 303 -14.69 -18.86 -3.90
N TRP A 304 -15.58 -18.15 -3.20
CA TRP A 304 -16.25 -18.67 -2.02
C TRP A 304 -17.72 -18.25 -2.01
N GLN A 305 -18.53 -19.03 -1.35
CA GLN A 305 -19.95 -18.79 -1.18
C GLN A 305 -20.40 -19.23 0.22
N LYS A 306 -21.25 -18.45 0.85
CA LYS A 306 -21.86 -18.79 2.15
C LYS A 306 -22.95 -19.85 1.93
N VAL A 307 -22.83 -20.98 2.62
CA VAL A 307 -23.78 -22.11 2.51
C VAL A 307 -24.01 -22.70 3.90
N GLY A 308 -25.26 -22.71 4.35
CA GLY A 308 -25.66 -23.42 5.58
C GLY A 308 -24.89 -23.02 6.85
N GLY A 309 -24.46 -21.75 6.97
CA GLY A 309 -23.70 -21.24 8.10
C GLY A 309 -22.18 -21.43 8.01
N GLY A 310 -21.69 -22.03 6.93
CA GLY A 310 -20.27 -22.15 6.60
C GLY A 310 -19.92 -21.55 5.24
N TRP A 311 -18.74 -21.90 4.74
CA TRP A 311 -18.22 -21.43 3.47
C TRP A 311 -17.94 -22.62 2.54
N LYS A 312 -18.37 -22.52 1.30
CA LYS A 312 -17.99 -23.41 0.20
C LYS A 312 -16.95 -22.67 -0.66
N PHE A 313 -15.82 -23.33 -0.92
CA PHE A 313 -14.75 -22.79 -1.76
C PHE A 313 -14.67 -23.53 -3.09
N SER A 314 -14.42 -22.81 -4.18
CA SER A 314 -14.22 -23.36 -5.52
C SER A 314 -12.95 -22.77 -6.13
N LEU A 315 -12.09 -23.63 -6.68
CA LEU A 315 -10.77 -23.27 -7.20
C LEU A 315 -10.53 -23.93 -8.55
N ALA A 316 -9.80 -23.25 -9.43
CA ALA A 316 -9.24 -23.86 -10.63
C ALA A 316 -7.75 -23.46 -10.76
N ILE A 317 -6.90 -24.45 -10.94
CA ILE A 317 -5.46 -24.30 -11.11
C ILE A 317 -5.12 -24.79 -12.51
N PRO A 318 -4.49 -23.94 -13.37
CA PRO A 318 -4.19 -24.30 -14.74
C PRO A 318 -3.16 -25.42 -14.86
N ALA A 319 -3.09 -26.06 -16.02
CA ALA A 319 -2.11 -27.11 -16.31
C ALA A 319 -0.68 -26.64 -16.06
N ASN A 320 0.17 -27.54 -15.58
CA ASN A 320 1.58 -27.29 -15.23
C ASN A 320 1.80 -26.25 -14.12
N CYS A 321 0.75 -25.95 -13.35
CA CYS A 321 0.85 -25.08 -12.18
C CYS A 321 0.53 -25.81 -10.91
N THR A 322 1.00 -25.24 -9.79
CA THR A 322 0.68 -25.67 -8.43
C THR A 322 0.13 -24.51 -7.62
N ALA A 323 -0.56 -24.80 -6.53
CA ALA A 323 -1.00 -23.76 -5.60
C ALA A 323 -0.84 -24.21 -4.15
N SER A 324 -0.33 -23.33 -3.31
CA SER A 324 -0.42 -23.44 -1.86
C SER A 324 -1.78 -22.90 -1.41
N LEU A 325 -2.69 -23.79 -1.03
CA LEU A 325 -4.02 -23.43 -0.53
C LEU A 325 -4.03 -23.33 0.98
N LYS A 326 -4.53 -22.22 1.51
CA LYS A 326 -4.81 -22.03 2.94
C LYS A 326 -6.24 -21.53 3.12
N LEU A 327 -7.12 -22.39 3.62
CA LEU A 327 -8.49 -22.03 3.94
C LEU A 327 -8.61 -21.62 5.41
N PRO A 328 -9.60 -20.77 5.78
CA PRO A 328 -9.84 -20.36 7.15
C PRO A 328 -9.94 -21.55 8.10
N GLY A 329 -9.13 -21.54 9.16
CA GLY A 329 -9.11 -22.58 10.18
C GLY A 329 -8.54 -23.93 9.74
N LYS A 330 -7.97 -24.06 8.53
CA LYS A 330 -7.38 -25.30 8.03
C LYS A 330 -5.86 -25.16 7.82
N PRO A 331 -5.10 -26.26 7.94
CA PRO A 331 -3.68 -26.25 7.57
C PRO A 331 -3.51 -25.98 6.07
N ALA A 332 -2.35 -25.39 5.71
CA ALA A 332 -2.00 -25.20 4.31
C ALA A 332 -1.76 -26.56 3.62
N VAL A 333 -2.21 -26.67 2.36
CA VAL A 333 -2.03 -27.85 1.51
C VAL A 333 -1.50 -27.44 0.14
N LEU A 334 -0.68 -28.27 -0.46
CA LEU A 334 -0.23 -28.12 -1.85
C LEU A 334 -1.24 -28.79 -2.76
N LEU A 335 -1.66 -28.09 -3.81
CA LEU A 335 -2.56 -28.58 -4.85
C LEU A 335 -1.85 -28.58 -6.20
N GLU A 336 -2.09 -29.62 -6.98
CA GLU A 336 -1.69 -29.72 -8.39
C GLU A 336 -2.72 -29.04 -9.30
N ALA A 337 -2.45 -29.03 -10.63
CA ALA A 337 -3.40 -28.58 -11.64
C ALA A 337 -4.74 -29.32 -11.52
N GLY A 338 -5.86 -28.61 -11.60
CA GLY A 338 -7.19 -29.22 -11.48
C GLY A 338 -8.25 -28.26 -10.95
N THR A 339 -9.45 -28.78 -10.80
CA THR A 339 -10.60 -28.06 -10.23
C THR A 339 -10.97 -28.68 -8.90
N TYR A 340 -11.17 -27.86 -7.88
CA TYR A 340 -11.42 -28.30 -6.52
C TYR A 340 -12.63 -27.61 -5.90
N THR A 341 -13.29 -28.33 -4.99
CA THR A 341 -14.37 -27.79 -4.16
C THR A 341 -14.17 -28.28 -2.72
N PHE A 342 -14.29 -27.37 -1.77
CA PHE A 342 -14.12 -27.63 -0.35
C PHE A 342 -15.31 -27.16 0.46
#